data_d2439ca8e11ad6b30ead31a4571a24c9
#
_entry.id   d2439ca8e11ad6b30ead31a4571a24c9
#
_cell.length_a   1.000
_cell.length_b   1.000
_cell.length_c   1.000
_cell.angle_alpha   90.00
_cell.angle_beta   90.00
_cell.angle_gamma   90.00
#
_symmetry.space_group_name_H-M   'P 1'
#
loop_
_entity.id
_entity.type
_entity.pdbx_description
1 polymer ?
#
loop_
_entity_poly.entity_id
_entity_poly.type
_entity_poly.pdbx_seq_one_letter_code
_entity_poly.pdbx_strand_id
1 'polypeptide(L)'
;MNKFALILIISLISSSVFAQKPILIKGSVYDSETGEPVSVAHVFIKGKVKGSITDKTGKYSIYLDSPGDTLVYSHIRFDTVHIVYKWSDLKADVLLEPLEYMLPTATVKPVQNVSKGMLLDVTDYFFVGDSILYSGFCYRYNRKQNPWLVMIAPDGDTCFTYCVGEEGRFFKDCFENIHYLTEEYAYQLMFHKDSISLEYQTDINEFMDVMKDCKFQSDGQVVFSQYTDRNQILVYYLADTTTFETEIFRTIADEVKLNMLAFQGLFFSMGPPPNEHDLRFEEMMYEPVFAPIIHTDDTIAIINYTDSKLELYDTCFNPIGSSPVYFQNSKFCEDEIVVDDSTGRVYAVFVRSGRTSVKEIFLNSGTAGMELSIPNFHWVDNMKVHNNRLYFLYREKYSGDLRALFRMSLE
;
A
#
# COMPACT_ATOMS: atom_id res chain seq x y z
N MET A 1 12.54 -24.23 -70.18
CA MET A 1 11.58 -23.96 -69.10
C MET A 1 12.03 -22.68 -68.41
N ASN A 2 11.25 -21.62 -68.58
CA ASN A 2 11.64 -20.25 -68.19
C ASN A 2 11.76 -20.14 -66.66
N LYS A 3 12.89 -19.61 -66.19
CA LYS A 3 13.13 -19.38 -64.73
C LYS A 3 11.97 -18.64 -64.05
N PHE A 4 11.25 -17.84 -64.77
CA PHE A 4 10.01 -17.15 -64.28
C PHE A 4 8.86 -18.11 -63.97
N ALA A 5 8.69 -19.17 -64.79
CA ALA A 5 7.60 -20.15 -64.59
C ALA A 5 7.91 -21.03 -63.33
N LEU A 6 9.17 -21.30 -63.06
CA LEU A 6 9.58 -22.06 -61.86
C LEU A 6 9.37 -21.23 -60.58
N ILE A 7 9.66 -19.95 -60.59
CA ILE A 7 9.43 -19.02 -59.48
C ILE A 7 7.93 -18.85 -59.20
N LEU A 8 7.11 -18.79 -60.22
CA LEU A 8 5.64 -18.68 -60.09
C LEU A 8 5.04 -19.99 -59.49
N ILE A 9 5.53 -21.13 -59.84
CA ILE A 9 5.10 -22.44 -59.31
C ILE A 9 5.53 -22.59 -57.84
N ILE A 10 6.73 -22.15 -57.47
CA ILE A 10 7.21 -22.17 -56.07
C ILE A 10 6.43 -21.20 -55.21
N SER A 11 6.04 -20.03 -55.72
CA SER A 11 5.20 -19.05 -55.02
C SER A 11 3.75 -19.53 -54.80
N LEU A 12 3.21 -20.34 -55.67
CA LEU A 12 1.88 -20.94 -55.53
C LEU A 12 1.84 -22.13 -54.53
N ILE A 13 2.99 -22.79 -54.30
CA ILE A 13 3.06 -23.90 -53.34
C ILE A 13 3.26 -23.41 -51.91
N SER A 14 3.82 -22.21 -51.71
CA SER A 14 4.05 -21.63 -50.39
C SER A 14 2.80 -20.99 -49.74
N SER A 15 1.68 -20.91 -50.42
CA SER A 15 0.42 -20.35 -49.89
C SER A 15 -0.58 -21.39 -49.37
N SER A 16 -0.20 -22.65 -49.21
CA SER A 16 -0.98 -23.63 -48.47
C SER A 16 -0.84 -23.36 -46.97
N VAL A 17 -1.38 -22.23 -46.53
CA VAL A 17 -1.69 -22.00 -45.12
C VAL A 17 -2.74 -23.05 -44.75
N PHE A 18 -2.34 -24.09 -44.05
CA PHE A 18 -3.25 -25.01 -43.42
C PHE A 18 -4.08 -24.23 -42.39
N ALA A 19 -5.20 -23.69 -42.81
CA ALA A 19 -6.22 -23.19 -41.91
C ALA A 19 -6.73 -24.37 -41.07
N GLN A 20 -6.17 -24.55 -39.88
CA GLN A 20 -6.66 -25.56 -38.96
C GLN A 20 -8.11 -25.24 -38.62
N LYS A 21 -9.01 -26.17 -38.88
CA LYS A 21 -10.42 -25.98 -38.53
C LYS A 21 -10.55 -25.93 -36.99
N PRO A 22 -11.24 -24.93 -36.45
CA PRO A 22 -11.45 -24.87 -35.00
C PRO A 22 -12.26 -26.11 -34.55
N ILE A 23 -11.88 -26.66 -33.42
CA ILE A 23 -12.53 -27.83 -32.83
C ILE A 23 -13.60 -27.41 -31.85
N LEU A 24 -14.82 -27.92 -32.02
CA LEU A 24 -15.89 -27.67 -31.07
C LEU A 24 -15.79 -28.65 -29.91
N ILE A 25 -15.49 -28.17 -28.72
CA ILE A 25 -15.58 -28.91 -27.46
C ILE A 25 -16.94 -28.66 -26.85
N LYS A 26 -17.58 -29.73 -26.41
CA LYS A 26 -18.84 -29.70 -25.64
C LYS A 26 -18.64 -30.48 -24.35
N GLY A 27 -19.22 -29.99 -23.27
CA GLY A 27 -19.13 -30.65 -21.98
C GLY A 27 -20.11 -30.09 -20.98
N SER A 28 -20.02 -30.57 -19.77
CA SER A 28 -20.84 -30.14 -18.64
C SER A 28 -19.92 -29.90 -17.44
N VAL A 29 -20.28 -28.95 -16.61
CA VAL A 29 -19.57 -28.62 -15.37
C VAL A 29 -20.46 -29.03 -14.20
N TYR A 30 -19.89 -29.78 -13.27
CA TYR A 30 -20.58 -30.29 -12.09
C TYR A 30 -19.83 -29.93 -10.82
N ASP A 31 -20.54 -29.81 -9.76
CA ASP A 31 -20.02 -29.72 -8.40
C ASP A 31 -19.46 -31.10 -7.99
N SER A 32 -18.21 -31.14 -7.51
CA SER A 32 -17.55 -32.41 -7.16
C SER A 32 -18.14 -33.10 -5.92
N GLU A 33 -18.79 -32.36 -5.02
CA GLU A 33 -19.36 -32.89 -3.78
C GLU A 33 -20.80 -33.32 -3.96
N THR A 34 -21.60 -32.51 -4.64
CA THR A 34 -23.04 -32.76 -4.77
C THR A 34 -23.42 -33.49 -6.07
N GLY A 35 -22.55 -33.43 -7.08
CA GLY A 35 -22.85 -33.94 -8.43
C GLY A 35 -23.85 -33.07 -9.20
N GLU A 36 -24.29 -31.93 -8.64
CA GLU A 36 -25.26 -31.06 -9.31
C GLU A 36 -24.58 -30.23 -10.42
N PRO A 37 -25.31 -29.86 -11.49
CA PRO A 37 -24.77 -29.05 -12.56
C PRO A 37 -24.49 -27.63 -12.10
N VAL A 38 -23.29 -27.09 -12.43
CA VAL A 38 -22.89 -25.71 -12.12
C VAL A 38 -23.30 -24.79 -13.27
N SER A 39 -24.29 -23.96 -13.03
CA SER A 39 -24.72 -22.91 -13.97
C SER A 39 -23.89 -21.66 -13.86
N VAL A 40 -23.76 -20.88 -14.96
CA VAL A 40 -23.04 -19.60 -15.02
C VAL A 40 -21.52 -19.75 -14.72
N ALA A 41 -20.96 -20.95 -14.88
CA ALA A 41 -19.52 -21.11 -14.86
C ALA A 41 -18.91 -20.54 -16.16
N HIS A 42 -17.87 -19.74 -16.03
CA HIS A 42 -17.11 -19.18 -17.15
C HIS A 42 -16.12 -20.23 -17.67
N VAL A 43 -16.18 -20.50 -18.98
CA VAL A 43 -15.25 -21.41 -19.66
C VAL A 43 -14.54 -20.62 -20.74
N PHE A 44 -13.25 -20.40 -20.61
CA PHE A 44 -12.51 -19.57 -21.56
C PHE A 44 -11.12 -20.13 -21.86
N ILE A 45 -10.57 -19.75 -23.02
CA ILE A 45 -9.22 -20.14 -23.42
C ILE A 45 -8.21 -19.20 -22.73
N LYS A 46 -7.25 -19.77 -22.01
CA LYS A 46 -6.20 -19.01 -21.32
C LYS A 46 -5.45 -18.11 -22.30
N GLY A 47 -5.41 -16.81 -21.97
CA GLY A 47 -4.71 -15.80 -22.79
C GLY A 47 -5.44 -15.34 -24.04
N LYS A 48 -6.73 -15.75 -24.25
CA LYS A 48 -7.56 -15.30 -25.39
C LYS A 48 -8.89 -14.70 -24.90
N VAL A 49 -9.46 -13.79 -25.70
CA VAL A 49 -10.77 -13.17 -25.42
C VAL A 49 -11.93 -14.08 -25.86
N LYS A 50 -11.77 -15.36 -25.82
CA LYS A 50 -12.74 -16.33 -26.32
C LYS A 50 -13.24 -17.21 -25.18
N GLY A 51 -14.54 -17.21 -24.93
CA GLY A 51 -15.15 -17.92 -23.82
C GLY A 51 -16.59 -18.34 -24.10
N SER A 52 -17.14 -19.12 -23.18
CA SER A 52 -18.52 -19.57 -23.10
C SER A 52 -18.96 -19.56 -21.63
N ILE A 53 -20.26 -19.62 -21.39
CA ILE A 53 -20.83 -19.69 -20.03
C ILE A 53 -21.72 -20.93 -19.98
N THR A 54 -21.71 -21.66 -18.87
CA THR A 54 -22.58 -22.83 -18.69
C THR A 54 -24.04 -22.41 -18.55
N ASP A 55 -24.92 -23.18 -19.16
CA ASP A 55 -26.37 -23.02 -19.01
C ASP A 55 -26.89 -23.56 -17.65
N LYS A 56 -28.21 -23.50 -17.43
CA LYS A 56 -28.85 -24.00 -16.19
C LYS A 56 -28.64 -25.50 -15.93
N THR A 57 -28.25 -26.28 -16.95
CA THR A 57 -27.94 -27.71 -16.87
C THR A 57 -26.42 -27.95 -16.83
N GLY A 58 -25.61 -26.92 -16.59
CA GLY A 58 -24.17 -27.00 -16.53
C GLY A 58 -23.47 -27.16 -17.88
N LYS A 59 -24.18 -27.17 -19.02
CA LYS A 59 -23.65 -27.45 -20.35
C LYS A 59 -23.01 -26.20 -20.96
N TYR A 60 -21.89 -26.44 -21.66
CA TYR A 60 -21.19 -25.41 -22.43
C TYR A 60 -20.73 -25.94 -23.79
N SER A 61 -20.39 -25.01 -24.68
CA SER A 61 -19.69 -25.32 -25.92
C SER A 61 -18.73 -24.20 -26.28
N ILE A 62 -17.49 -24.54 -26.69
CA ILE A 62 -16.45 -23.60 -27.05
C ILE A 62 -15.62 -24.13 -28.21
N TYR A 63 -15.19 -23.25 -29.11
CA TYR A 63 -14.29 -23.60 -30.21
C TYR A 63 -12.84 -23.35 -29.77
N LEU A 64 -12.00 -24.40 -29.85
CA LEU A 64 -10.56 -24.29 -29.71
C LEU A 64 -9.91 -23.93 -31.05
N ASP A 65 -8.91 -23.08 -31.02
CA ASP A 65 -8.20 -22.65 -32.23
C ASP A 65 -6.99 -23.54 -32.52
N SER A 66 -6.40 -24.13 -31.49
CA SER A 66 -5.19 -24.95 -31.58
C SER A 66 -5.21 -26.14 -30.61
N PRO A 67 -4.57 -27.28 -30.98
CA PRO A 67 -4.33 -28.36 -30.03
C PRO A 67 -3.35 -27.83 -28.94
N GLY A 68 -3.63 -28.17 -27.69
CA GLY A 68 -2.86 -27.69 -26.55
C GLY A 68 -3.38 -26.38 -25.94
N ASP A 69 -4.45 -25.78 -26.48
CA ASP A 69 -5.15 -24.70 -25.80
C ASP A 69 -5.60 -25.16 -24.41
N THR A 70 -5.38 -24.30 -23.42
CA THR A 70 -5.80 -24.54 -22.03
C THR A 70 -7.16 -23.89 -21.81
N LEU A 71 -8.18 -24.66 -21.46
CA LEU A 71 -9.45 -24.17 -20.99
C LEU A 71 -9.39 -23.91 -19.49
N VAL A 72 -9.89 -22.76 -19.10
CA VAL A 72 -10.05 -22.32 -17.71
C VAL A 72 -11.54 -22.36 -17.37
N TYR A 73 -11.87 -23.04 -16.29
CA TYR A 73 -13.21 -23.14 -15.74
C TYR A 73 -13.24 -22.37 -14.43
N SER A 74 -14.02 -21.33 -14.34
CA SER A 74 -14.07 -20.44 -13.20
C SER A 74 -15.50 -20.12 -12.78
N HIS A 75 -15.78 -20.20 -11.49
CA HIS A 75 -17.06 -19.82 -10.91
C HIS A 75 -16.83 -19.24 -9.50
N ILE A 76 -17.65 -18.27 -9.07
CA ILE A 76 -17.45 -17.54 -7.80
C ILE A 76 -17.45 -18.43 -6.55
N ARG A 77 -18.07 -19.61 -6.61
CA ARG A 77 -18.18 -20.55 -5.48
C ARG A 77 -17.25 -21.75 -5.56
N PHE A 78 -16.41 -21.85 -6.58
CA PHE A 78 -15.59 -23.03 -6.87
C PHE A 78 -14.16 -22.66 -7.20
N ASP A 79 -13.23 -23.56 -6.92
CA ASP A 79 -11.85 -23.43 -7.33
C ASP A 79 -11.71 -23.42 -8.86
N THR A 80 -10.79 -22.62 -9.35
CA THR A 80 -10.56 -22.49 -10.80
C THR A 80 -9.76 -23.69 -11.31
N VAL A 81 -10.30 -24.39 -12.29
CA VAL A 81 -9.68 -25.57 -12.91
C VAL A 81 -9.10 -25.22 -14.28
N HIS A 82 -7.89 -25.70 -14.56
CA HIS A 82 -7.18 -25.54 -15.82
C HIS A 82 -6.99 -26.89 -16.51
N ILE A 83 -7.49 -27.06 -17.74
CA ILE A 83 -7.36 -28.32 -18.49
C ILE A 83 -6.77 -28.04 -19.87
N VAL A 84 -5.69 -28.75 -20.22
CA VAL A 84 -5.10 -28.72 -21.56
C VAL A 84 -5.78 -29.76 -22.44
N TYR A 85 -6.40 -29.32 -23.55
CA TYR A 85 -7.12 -30.22 -24.45
C TYR A 85 -6.30 -30.66 -25.67
N LYS A 86 -6.46 -31.91 -26.05
CA LYS A 86 -5.89 -32.53 -27.26
C LYS A 86 -6.98 -32.70 -28.32
N TRP A 87 -6.57 -32.89 -29.56
CA TRP A 87 -7.50 -33.09 -30.70
C TRP A 87 -8.50 -34.27 -30.56
N SER A 88 -8.19 -35.22 -29.68
CA SER A 88 -9.02 -36.40 -29.39
C SER A 88 -10.16 -36.08 -28.42
N ASP A 89 -10.10 -34.97 -27.72
CA ASP A 89 -10.97 -34.68 -26.58
C ASP A 89 -12.22 -33.88 -27.06
N LEU A 90 -13.20 -34.60 -27.63
CA LEU A 90 -14.43 -33.98 -28.17
C LEU A 90 -15.48 -33.71 -27.08
N LYS A 91 -15.33 -34.33 -25.90
CA LYS A 91 -16.26 -34.22 -24.76
C LYS A 91 -15.48 -33.97 -23.50
N ALA A 92 -15.86 -32.95 -22.75
CA ALA A 92 -15.15 -32.50 -21.59
C ALA A 92 -16.11 -32.16 -20.45
N ASP A 93 -16.41 -33.18 -19.64
CA ASP A 93 -17.13 -32.95 -18.39
C ASP A 93 -16.13 -32.67 -17.29
N VAL A 94 -16.38 -31.62 -16.48
CA VAL A 94 -15.44 -31.09 -15.47
C VAL A 94 -16.13 -31.03 -14.12
N LEU A 95 -15.43 -31.49 -13.10
CA LEU A 95 -15.81 -31.34 -11.71
C LEU A 95 -15.08 -30.11 -11.13
N LEU A 96 -15.83 -29.22 -10.51
CA LEU A 96 -15.27 -28.08 -9.75
C LEU A 96 -15.39 -28.38 -8.25
N GLU A 97 -14.32 -28.14 -7.52
CA GLU A 97 -14.30 -28.25 -6.06
C GLU A 97 -14.88 -26.98 -5.45
N PRO A 98 -15.85 -27.07 -4.53
CA PRO A 98 -16.36 -25.91 -3.82
C PRO A 98 -15.23 -25.15 -3.12
N LEU A 99 -15.23 -23.82 -3.25
CA LEU A 99 -14.37 -22.97 -2.45
C LEU A 99 -14.83 -23.06 -0.98
N GLU A 100 -14.08 -23.77 -0.16
CA GLU A 100 -14.21 -23.65 1.27
C GLU A 100 -13.71 -22.26 1.70
N TYR A 101 -14.59 -21.27 1.69
CA TYR A 101 -14.35 -20.05 2.44
C TYR A 101 -14.46 -20.41 3.93
N MET A 102 -13.37 -20.83 4.53
CA MET A 102 -13.22 -20.62 5.96
C MET A 102 -13.15 -19.10 6.14
N LEU A 103 -14.30 -18.51 6.45
CA LEU A 103 -14.32 -17.15 6.99
C LEU A 103 -13.38 -17.19 8.19
N PRO A 104 -12.28 -16.42 8.17
CA PRO A 104 -11.45 -16.36 9.35
C PRO A 104 -12.38 -15.96 10.50
N THR A 105 -12.31 -16.70 11.60
CA THR A 105 -13.06 -16.39 12.81
C THR A 105 -12.75 -14.92 13.11
N ALA A 106 -13.72 -14.03 12.90
CA ALA A 106 -13.53 -12.63 13.15
C ALA A 106 -13.34 -12.47 14.64
N THR A 107 -12.10 -12.52 15.10
CA THR A 107 -11.74 -12.18 16.46
C THR A 107 -11.95 -10.69 16.58
N VAL A 108 -13.12 -10.29 17.07
CA VAL A 108 -13.42 -8.87 17.34
C VAL A 108 -12.57 -8.46 18.53
N LYS A 109 -11.45 -7.83 18.25
CA LYS A 109 -10.59 -7.27 19.31
C LYS A 109 -11.25 -6.01 19.86
N PRO A 110 -11.35 -5.88 21.17
CA PRO A 110 -11.99 -4.71 21.78
C PRO A 110 -11.15 -3.46 21.48
N VAL A 111 -11.82 -2.43 20.99
CA VAL A 111 -11.24 -1.09 20.84
C VAL A 111 -11.50 -0.32 22.13
N GLN A 112 -10.45 0.29 22.67
CA GLN A 112 -10.48 1.04 23.92
C GLN A 112 -10.24 2.53 23.64
N ASN A 113 -11.04 3.40 24.23
CA ASN A 113 -10.78 4.84 24.25
C ASN A 113 -9.72 5.13 25.33
N VAL A 114 -8.51 5.54 24.89
CA VAL A 114 -7.35 5.79 25.76
C VAL A 114 -7.42 7.17 26.40
N SER A 115 -8.03 8.15 25.72
CA SER A 115 -8.22 9.52 26.22
C SER A 115 -9.55 9.70 26.94
N LYS A 116 -10.22 8.60 27.37
CA LYS A 116 -11.53 8.67 28.05
C LYS A 116 -11.43 9.48 29.35
N GLY A 117 -12.30 10.48 29.47
CA GLY A 117 -12.33 11.38 30.62
C GLY A 117 -11.49 12.63 30.46
N MET A 118 -10.63 12.73 29.44
CA MET A 118 -9.96 13.97 29.10
C MET A 118 -10.97 14.93 28.42
N LEU A 119 -10.97 16.18 28.86
CA LEU A 119 -11.72 17.26 28.20
C LEU A 119 -10.87 17.92 27.11
N LEU A 120 -10.18 17.09 26.30
CA LEU A 120 -9.27 17.51 25.24
C LEU A 120 -9.77 17.01 23.89
N ASP A 121 -9.93 17.91 22.93
CA ASP A 121 -10.11 17.57 21.51
C ASP A 121 -8.73 17.27 20.94
N VAL A 122 -8.35 15.99 20.85
CA VAL A 122 -7.01 15.54 20.48
C VAL A 122 -6.77 15.80 19.00
N THR A 123 -5.75 16.57 18.67
CA THR A 123 -5.37 16.88 17.29
C THR A 123 -4.23 15.98 16.80
N ASP A 124 -3.30 15.65 17.68
CA ASP A 124 -2.18 14.76 17.40
C ASP A 124 -1.70 14.07 18.69
N TYR A 125 -0.91 13.01 18.55
CA TYR A 125 -0.31 12.30 19.66
C TYR A 125 1.05 11.70 19.26
N PHE A 126 1.91 11.50 20.25
CA PHE A 126 3.23 10.92 20.06
C PHE A 126 3.61 10.01 21.25
N PHE A 127 4.39 8.95 20.99
CA PHE A 127 4.88 8.07 22.04
C PHE A 127 6.26 8.54 22.53
N VAL A 128 6.42 8.63 23.85
CA VAL A 128 7.68 8.94 24.53
C VAL A 128 7.93 7.80 25.50
N GLY A 129 8.71 6.79 25.08
CA GLY A 129 8.74 5.50 25.73
C GLY A 129 7.33 4.91 25.79
N ASP A 130 6.90 4.47 26.98
CA ASP A 130 5.55 3.93 27.19
C ASP A 130 4.48 5.01 27.46
N SER A 131 4.87 6.28 27.58
CA SER A 131 3.96 7.39 27.82
C SER A 131 3.44 7.97 26.50
N ILE A 132 2.27 8.64 26.55
CA ILE A 132 1.66 9.29 25.39
C ILE A 132 1.64 10.78 25.61
N LEU A 133 2.24 11.52 24.67
CA LEU A 133 2.15 12.97 24.59
C LEU A 133 1.03 13.33 23.63
N TYR A 134 0.02 14.03 24.11
CA TYR A 134 -1.12 14.52 23.34
C TYR A 134 -0.94 16.00 22.99
N SER A 135 -1.34 16.38 21.79
CA SER A 135 -1.66 17.77 21.42
C SER A 135 -3.15 17.91 21.23
N GLY A 136 -3.74 19.01 21.69
CA GLY A 136 -5.18 19.22 21.51
C GLY A 136 -5.70 20.48 22.19
N PHE A 137 -7.01 20.68 22.10
CA PHE A 137 -7.71 21.85 22.58
C PHE A 137 -8.65 21.52 23.73
N CYS A 138 -8.63 22.36 24.76
CA CYS A 138 -9.72 22.40 25.73
C CYS A 138 -10.81 23.35 25.26
N TYR A 139 -12.07 23.01 25.54
CA TYR A 139 -13.22 23.89 25.29
C TYR A 139 -13.74 24.46 26.62
N ARG A 140 -13.90 25.77 26.66
CA ARG A 140 -14.52 26.45 27.79
C ARG A 140 -15.67 27.32 27.28
N TYR A 141 -16.87 27.10 27.78
CA TYR A 141 -18.10 27.81 27.33
C TYR A 141 -18.29 27.74 25.80
N ASN A 142 -18.10 26.56 25.23
CA ASN A 142 -18.12 26.28 23.76
C ASN A 142 -17.12 27.11 22.92
N ARG A 143 -16.10 27.66 23.56
CA ARG A 143 -15.00 28.36 22.87
C ARG A 143 -13.74 27.53 22.94
N LYS A 144 -13.12 27.34 21.80
CA LYS A 144 -11.79 26.72 21.64
C LYS A 144 -10.79 27.57 22.42
N GLN A 145 -10.05 26.97 23.33
CA GLN A 145 -8.97 27.60 24.08
C GLN A 145 -7.62 27.39 23.36
N ASN A 146 -6.53 27.95 23.88
CA ASN A 146 -5.20 27.65 23.39
C ASN A 146 -4.92 26.14 23.45
N PRO A 147 -4.13 25.61 22.53
CA PRO A 147 -3.79 24.20 22.53
C PRO A 147 -2.87 23.85 23.72
N TRP A 148 -2.99 22.60 24.14
CA TRP A 148 -2.21 22.04 25.23
C TRP A 148 -1.44 20.84 24.78
N LEU A 149 -0.22 20.67 25.30
CA LEU A 149 0.50 19.41 25.31
C LEU A 149 0.26 18.74 26.67
N VAL A 150 -0.14 17.48 26.64
CA VAL A 150 -0.48 16.71 27.84
C VAL A 150 0.25 15.38 27.78
N MET A 151 1.14 15.13 28.74
CA MET A 151 1.81 13.83 28.87
C MET A 151 1.06 12.93 29.84
N ILE A 152 0.72 11.74 29.39
CA ILE A 152 0.04 10.71 30.17
C ILE A 152 0.94 9.50 30.31
N ALA A 153 1.15 9.05 31.53
CA ALA A 153 1.89 7.84 31.85
C ALA A 153 1.10 6.56 31.48
N PRO A 154 1.73 5.39 31.39
CA PRO A 154 1.08 4.13 31.04
C PRO A 154 -0.06 3.70 32.00
N ASP A 155 -0.02 4.12 33.25
CA ASP A 155 -1.06 3.93 34.28
C ASP A 155 -2.27 4.85 34.14
N GLY A 156 -2.17 5.85 33.24
CA GLY A 156 -3.21 6.83 32.95
C GLY A 156 -3.08 8.14 33.74
N ASP A 157 -2.07 8.27 34.58
CA ASP A 157 -1.82 9.49 35.35
C ASP A 157 -1.21 10.58 34.46
N THR A 158 -1.61 11.83 34.68
CA THR A 158 -1.06 12.99 33.98
C THR A 158 0.28 13.36 34.58
N CYS A 159 1.35 13.24 33.79
CA CYS A 159 2.70 13.61 34.20
C CYS A 159 2.86 15.12 34.26
N PHE A 160 2.47 15.78 33.18
CA PHE A 160 2.48 17.26 33.09
C PHE A 160 1.53 17.77 32.00
N THR A 161 1.29 19.08 32.05
CA THR A 161 0.56 19.81 31.03
C THR A 161 1.33 21.08 30.67
N TYR A 162 1.33 21.44 29.39
CA TYR A 162 1.98 22.64 28.89
C TYR A 162 1.07 23.34 27.89
N CYS A 163 0.80 24.64 28.12
CA CYS A 163 0.00 25.45 27.20
C CYS A 163 0.88 25.97 26.08
N VAL A 164 0.59 25.60 24.84
CA VAL A 164 1.26 26.14 23.66
C VAL A 164 0.43 27.27 23.07
N GLY A 165 1.10 28.25 22.44
CA GLY A 165 0.42 29.41 21.87
C GLY A 165 -0.40 29.09 20.62
N GLU A 166 0.02 28.11 19.85
CA GLU A 166 -0.49 27.77 18.53
C GLU A 166 -0.72 26.28 18.35
N GLU A 167 -1.67 25.95 17.47
CA GLU A 167 -1.91 24.56 17.05
C GLU A 167 -0.72 24.04 16.26
N GLY A 168 -0.38 22.77 16.49
CA GLY A 168 0.68 22.13 15.78
C GLY A 168 0.55 20.61 15.79
N ARG A 169 1.50 19.96 15.16
CA ARG A 169 1.61 18.50 15.07
C ARG A 169 3.01 18.06 15.51
N PHE A 170 3.11 16.81 15.93
CA PHE A 170 4.40 16.21 16.25
C PHE A 170 5.11 15.73 14.97
N PHE A 171 6.42 15.87 14.98
CA PHE A 171 7.30 15.39 13.92
C PHE A 171 8.56 14.81 14.57
N LYS A 172 8.93 13.60 14.21
CA LYS A 172 10.17 12.94 14.59
C LYS A 172 11.15 13.11 13.44
N ASP A 173 12.29 13.71 13.69
CA ASP A 173 13.32 13.86 12.68
C ASP A 173 14.16 12.59 12.52
N CYS A 174 15.02 12.57 11.52
CA CYS A 174 15.89 11.44 11.22
C CYS A 174 17.02 11.21 12.26
N PHE A 175 17.17 12.11 13.25
CA PHE A 175 18.06 12.02 14.39
C PHE A 175 17.34 11.67 15.69
N GLU A 176 16.09 11.20 15.58
CA GLU A 176 15.22 10.80 16.69
C GLU A 176 14.72 11.97 17.57
N ASN A 177 14.99 13.25 17.21
CA ASN A 177 14.45 14.37 17.96
C ASN A 177 12.97 14.55 17.65
N ILE A 178 12.22 14.94 18.69
CA ILE A 178 10.79 15.21 18.56
C ILE A 178 10.60 16.72 18.42
N HIS A 179 9.87 17.11 17.41
CA HIS A 179 9.53 18.49 17.13
C HIS A 179 8.03 18.74 17.25
N TYR A 180 7.67 19.96 17.58
CA TYR A 180 6.32 20.48 17.50
C TYR A 180 6.26 21.51 16.38
N LEU A 181 5.54 21.17 15.31
CA LEU A 181 5.43 22.00 14.11
C LEU A 181 4.12 22.78 14.17
N THR A 182 4.21 24.13 14.19
CA THR A 182 3.08 25.03 14.02
C THR A 182 2.94 25.45 12.55
N GLU A 183 2.04 26.39 12.26
CA GLU A 183 1.89 26.93 10.91
C GLU A 183 3.13 27.73 10.45
N GLU A 184 3.81 28.43 11.38
CA GLU A 184 4.93 29.31 11.06
C GLU A 184 6.30 28.74 11.50
N TYR A 185 6.34 27.96 12.58
CA TYR A 185 7.61 27.54 13.19
C TYR A 185 7.66 26.05 13.54
N ALA A 186 8.87 25.52 13.52
CA ALA A 186 9.25 24.26 14.10
C ALA A 186 9.99 24.48 15.43
N TYR A 187 9.64 23.76 16.47
CA TYR A 187 10.29 23.79 17.78
C TYR A 187 10.73 22.38 18.15
N GLN A 188 11.96 22.22 18.64
CA GLN A 188 12.37 20.97 19.25
C GLN A 188 11.76 20.84 20.64
N LEU A 189 11.19 19.68 20.95
CA LEU A 189 10.65 19.36 22.26
C LEU A 189 11.77 18.85 23.16
N MET A 190 12.03 19.55 24.24
CA MET A 190 12.98 19.13 25.26
C MET A 190 12.24 18.62 26.48
N PHE A 191 12.49 17.36 26.84
CA PHE A 191 11.84 16.69 27.95
C PHE A 191 12.67 16.86 29.23
N HIS A 192 12.05 17.40 30.26
CA HIS A 192 12.59 17.49 31.61
C HIS A 192 11.82 16.54 32.54
N LYS A 193 12.30 16.38 33.77
CA LYS A 193 11.69 15.41 34.70
C LYS A 193 10.18 15.61 34.89
N ASP A 194 9.71 16.86 35.02
CA ASP A 194 8.31 17.18 35.33
C ASP A 194 7.72 18.25 34.38
N SER A 195 8.38 18.48 33.25
CA SER A 195 7.96 19.52 32.30
C SER A 195 8.52 19.27 30.90
N ILE A 196 8.03 20.05 29.95
CA ILE A 196 8.53 20.12 28.58
C ILE A 196 8.83 21.57 28.23
N SER A 197 9.84 21.81 27.40
CA SER A 197 10.09 23.12 26.81
C SER A 197 10.11 23.02 25.29
N LEU A 198 9.76 24.11 24.62
CA LEU A 198 9.90 24.28 23.17
C LEU A 198 11.15 25.13 22.95
N GLU A 199 12.13 24.56 22.27
CA GLU A 199 13.43 25.20 22.05
C GLU A 199 13.79 25.17 20.55
N TYR A 200 14.86 25.84 20.18
CA TYR A 200 15.41 25.85 18.80
C TYR A 200 14.36 26.20 17.72
N GLN A 201 13.66 27.34 17.95
CA GLN A 201 12.67 27.84 16.99
C GLN A 201 13.33 28.07 15.60
N THR A 202 12.75 27.47 14.57
CA THR A 202 13.17 27.58 13.17
C THR A 202 11.96 27.87 12.30
N ASP A 203 12.09 28.62 11.22
CA ASP A 203 11.02 28.78 10.22
C ASP A 203 10.57 27.42 9.69
N ILE A 204 9.27 27.21 9.58
CA ILE A 204 8.72 25.91 9.20
C ILE A 204 9.14 25.47 7.81
N ASN A 205 9.27 26.39 6.85
CA ASN A 205 9.69 26.06 5.49
C ASN A 205 11.17 25.68 5.46
N GLU A 206 12.03 26.45 6.13
CA GLU A 206 13.46 26.13 6.25
C GLU A 206 13.68 24.77 6.91
N PHE A 207 12.93 24.47 7.97
CA PHE A 207 12.97 23.18 8.65
C PHE A 207 12.51 22.04 7.74
N MET A 208 11.36 22.20 7.09
CA MET A 208 10.77 21.15 6.25
C MET A 208 11.53 20.94 4.95
N ASP A 209 12.20 21.98 4.41
CA ASP A 209 13.03 21.82 3.20
C ASP A 209 14.18 20.83 3.39
N VAL A 210 14.64 20.65 4.63
CA VAL A 210 15.68 19.67 4.98
C VAL A 210 15.07 18.39 5.55
N MET A 211 14.19 18.51 6.54
CA MET A 211 13.77 17.38 7.37
C MET A 211 12.70 16.48 6.75
N LYS A 212 11.86 17.00 5.84
CA LYS A 212 10.82 16.17 5.18
C LYS A 212 11.41 14.98 4.40
N ASP A 213 12.59 15.18 3.82
CA ASP A 213 13.25 14.22 2.95
C ASP A 213 14.27 13.36 3.70
N CYS A 214 14.61 13.72 4.93
CA CYS A 214 15.46 12.95 5.84
C CYS A 214 14.68 11.77 6.43
N LYS A 215 15.22 10.54 6.35
CA LYS A 215 14.53 9.32 6.76
C LYS A 215 15.02 8.79 8.10
N PHE A 216 16.27 8.49 8.22
CA PHE A 216 16.93 7.99 9.44
C PHE A 216 18.46 8.08 9.30
N GLN A 217 19.15 7.84 10.41
CA GLN A 217 20.60 7.68 10.45
C GLN A 217 20.96 6.23 10.80
N SER A 218 21.94 5.67 10.10
CA SER A 218 22.52 4.36 10.37
C SER A 218 24.00 4.33 9.99
N ASP A 219 24.85 3.72 10.81
CA ASP A 219 26.30 3.54 10.57
C ASP A 219 27.04 4.81 10.10
N GLY A 220 26.71 5.95 10.71
CA GLY A 220 27.35 7.25 10.35
C GLY A 220 26.85 7.85 9.03
N GLN A 221 25.88 7.24 8.39
CA GLN A 221 25.21 7.74 7.18
C GLN A 221 23.82 8.24 7.50
N VAL A 222 23.39 9.33 6.87
CA VAL A 222 22.01 9.80 6.90
C VAL A 222 21.34 9.50 5.57
N VAL A 223 20.17 8.90 5.62
CA VAL A 223 19.37 8.56 4.44
C VAL A 223 18.43 9.71 4.11
N PHE A 224 18.52 10.18 2.87
CA PHE A 224 17.59 11.15 2.29
C PHE A 224 16.85 10.55 1.11
N SER A 225 15.64 11.04 0.84
CA SER A 225 14.89 10.70 -0.36
C SER A 225 14.63 11.93 -1.20
N GLN A 226 14.61 11.76 -2.52
CA GLN A 226 14.23 12.82 -3.44
C GLN A 226 13.38 12.26 -4.57
N TYR A 227 12.30 12.95 -4.88
CA TYR A 227 11.49 12.66 -6.05
C TYR A 227 11.92 13.54 -7.22
N THR A 228 12.00 12.94 -8.40
CA THR A 228 12.26 13.64 -9.68
C THR A 228 11.26 13.19 -10.76
N ASP A 229 11.30 13.84 -11.91
CA ASP A 229 10.47 13.50 -13.07
C ASP A 229 8.99 13.33 -12.75
N ARG A 230 8.39 14.36 -12.18
CA ARG A 230 6.98 14.40 -11.73
C ARG A 230 6.65 13.28 -10.74
N ASN A 231 7.57 13.01 -9.81
CA ASN A 231 7.47 11.99 -8.79
C ASN A 231 7.45 10.54 -9.33
N GLN A 232 7.86 10.32 -10.58
CA GLN A 232 7.97 8.97 -11.15
C GLN A 232 9.34 8.33 -10.95
N ILE A 233 10.29 9.06 -10.36
CA ILE A 233 11.56 8.52 -9.89
C ILE A 233 11.74 8.92 -8.43
N LEU A 234 11.99 7.92 -7.59
CA LEU A 234 12.40 8.08 -6.20
C LEU A 234 13.86 7.68 -6.05
N VAL A 235 14.66 8.58 -5.52
CA VAL A 235 16.10 8.34 -5.28
C VAL A 235 16.36 8.41 -3.79
N TYR A 236 17.00 7.39 -3.25
CA TYR A 236 17.57 7.40 -1.91
C TYR A 236 19.07 7.72 -1.99
N TYR A 237 19.50 8.65 -1.16
CA TYR A 237 20.89 9.07 -1.03
C TYR A 237 21.40 8.73 0.36
N LEU A 238 22.69 8.42 0.45
CA LEU A 238 23.44 8.36 1.70
C LEU A 238 24.30 9.62 1.78
N ALA A 239 24.30 10.26 2.94
CA ALA A 239 25.17 11.37 3.25
C ALA A 239 26.03 11.01 4.47
N ASP A 240 27.35 10.97 4.29
CA ASP A 240 28.29 10.70 5.38
C ASP A 240 28.31 11.88 6.36
N THR A 241 28.10 11.60 7.64
CA THR A 241 28.01 12.65 8.68
C THR A 241 29.35 13.30 9.02
N THR A 242 30.48 12.74 8.54
CA THR A 242 31.83 13.23 8.81
C THR A 242 32.39 14.00 7.63
N THR A 243 32.27 13.43 6.42
CA THR A 243 32.84 14.03 5.19
C THR A 243 31.85 14.92 4.46
N PHE A 244 30.55 14.77 4.75
CA PHE A 244 29.42 15.42 4.05
C PHE A 244 29.35 15.04 2.56
N GLU A 245 30.04 13.98 2.14
CA GLU A 245 29.89 13.43 0.81
C GLU A 245 28.57 12.70 0.68
N THR A 246 27.95 12.78 -0.49
CA THR A 246 26.68 12.12 -0.79
C THR A 246 26.83 11.14 -1.94
N GLU A 247 26.19 9.98 -1.83
CA GLU A 247 26.13 8.99 -2.89
C GLU A 247 24.70 8.47 -3.10
N ILE A 248 24.44 8.00 -4.30
CA ILE A 248 23.14 7.38 -4.60
C ILE A 248 23.15 5.96 -4.05
N PHE A 249 22.24 5.68 -3.12
CA PHE A 249 22.03 4.36 -2.56
C PHE A 249 21.11 3.51 -3.45
N ARG A 250 19.94 4.05 -3.77
CA ARG A 250 18.94 3.30 -4.55
C ARG A 250 18.10 4.25 -5.40
N THR A 251 17.87 3.89 -6.67
CA THR A 251 16.93 4.58 -7.56
C THR A 251 15.79 3.62 -7.91
N ILE A 252 14.56 4.08 -7.76
CA ILE A 252 13.32 3.34 -8.09
C ILE A 252 12.54 4.21 -9.08
N ALA A 253 12.20 3.65 -10.24
CA ALA A 253 11.56 4.38 -11.32
C ALA A 253 10.37 3.60 -11.89
N ASP A 254 9.26 4.29 -12.11
CA ASP A 254 8.14 3.73 -12.88
C ASP A 254 8.40 3.95 -14.38
N GLU A 255 9.12 3.01 -14.98
CA GLU A 255 9.49 3.04 -16.41
C GLU A 255 8.27 3.18 -17.33
N VAL A 256 7.13 2.61 -16.96
CA VAL A 256 5.90 2.68 -17.76
C VAL A 256 5.37 4.09 -17.78
N LYS A 257 5.24 4.71 -16.60
CA LYS A 257 4.77 6.10 -16.49
C LYS A 257 5.77 7.09 -17.07
N LEU A 258 7.08 6.87 -16.89
CA LEU A 258 8.13 7.71 -17.52
C LEU A 258 8.05 7.69 -19.04
N ASN A 259 7.86 6.51 -19.65
CA ASN A 259 7.66 6.42 -21.10
C ASN A 259 6.38 7.13 -21.55
N MET A 260 5.30 7.06 -20.80
CA MET A 260 4.08 7.80 -21.07
C MET A 260 4.31 9.31 -21.00
N LEU A 261 5.02 9.80 -19.98
CA LEU A 261 5.38 11.21 -19.83
C LEU A 261 6.24 11.72 -20.99
N ALA A 262 7.24 10.94 -21.40
CA ALA A 262 8.08 11.28 -22.55
C ALA A 262 7.26 11.38 -23.84
N PHE A 263 6.31 10.47 -24.04
CA PHE A 263 5.42 10.48 -25.20
C PHE A 263 4.49 11.69 -25.18
N GLN A 264 3.90 12.02 -24.03
CA GLN A 264 3.08 13.23 -23.87
C GLN A 264 3.88 14.51 -24.09
N GLY A 265 5.11 14.60 -23.60
CA GLY A 265 6.01 15.73 -23.85
C GLY A 265 6.24 16.00 -25.33
N LEU A 266 6.30 14.94 -26.16
CA LEU A 266 6.36 15.08 -27.62
C LEU A 266 5.05 15.65 -28.21
N PHE A 267 3.89 15.25 -27.72
CA PHE A 267 2.59 15.79 -28.17
C PHE A 267 2.42 17.25 -27.75
N PHE A 268 2.74 17.62 -26.52
CA PHE A 268 2.64 19.00 -26.04
C PHE A 268 3.63 19.95 -26.73
N SER A 269 4.78 19.45 -27.20
CA SER A 269 5.70 20.26 -27.99
C SER A 269 5.15 20.64 -29.39
N MET A 270 4.13 19.93 -29.87
CA MET A 270 3.46 20.15 -31.16
C MET A 270 2.11 20.85 -31.04
N GLY A 271 1.61 21.10 -29.80
CA GLY A 271 0.29 21.67 -29.53
C GLY A 271 0.31 22.95 -28.68
N PRO A 272 -0.86 23.52 -28.35
CA PRO A 272 -0.95 24.62 -27.41
C PRO A 272 -0.48 24.17 -26.01
N PRO A 273 0.03 25.09 -25.17
CA PRO A 273 0.45 24.74 -23.79
C PRO A 273 -0.73 24.18 -22.99
N PRO A 274 -0.46 23.22 -22.10
CA PRO A 274 -1.50 22.60 -21.26
C PRO A 274 -2.19 23.67 -20.40
N ASN A 275 -3.50 23.56 -20.29
CA ASN A 275 -4.31 24.41 -19.40
C ASN A 275 -4.35 23.83 -17.97
N GLU A 276 -4.94 24.57 -17.01
CA GLU A 276 -5.04 24.11 -15.61
C GLU A 276 -5.80 22.77 -15.45
N HIS A 277 -6.74 22.46 -16.34
CA HIS A 277 -7.45 21.18 -16.33
C HIS A 277 -6.54 20.02 -16.76
N ASP A 278 -5.67 20.27 -17.74
CA ASP A 278 -4.71 19.29 -18.23
C ASP A 278 -3.67 18.98 -17.13
N LEU A 279 -3.20 20.01 -16.42
CA LEU A 279 -2.25 19.85 -15.30
C LEU A 279 -2.87 19.08 -14.13
N ARG A 280 -4.12 19.36 -13.75
CA ARG A 280 -4.83 18.61 -12.70
C ARG A 280 -5.11 17.17 -13.10
N PHE A 281 -5.39 16.93 -14.37
CA PHE A 281 -5.55 15.58 -14.90
C PHE A 281 -4.23 14.81 -14.86
N GLU A 282 -3.12 15.47 -15.16
CA GLU A 282 -1.78 14.88 -15.02
C GLU A 282 -1.44 14.50 -13.57
N GLU A 283 -1.68 15.40 -12.61
CA GLU A 283 -1.48 15.13 -11.18
C GLU A 283 -2.29 13.91 -10.70
N MET A 284 -3.51 13.76 -11.20
CA MET A 284 -4.41 12.65 -10.85
C MET A 284 -4.00 11.33 -11.53
N MET A 285 -3.33 11.39 -12.69
CA MET A 285 -2.90 10.20 -13.45
C MET A 285 -1.54 9.67 -13.03
N TYR A 286 -0.70 10.52 -12.42
CA TYR A 286 0.67 10.17 -12.07
C TYR A 286 0.88 10.19 -10.55
N GLU A 287 0.27 9.23 -9.85
CA GLU A 287 0.58 9.00 -8.45
C GLU A 287 2.09 8.77 -8.27
N PRO A 288 2.70 9.37 -7.24
CA PRO A 288 4.12 9.21 -6.97
C PRO A 288 4.52 7.74 -6.83
N VAL A 289 5.76 7.43 -7.18
CA VAL A 289 6.36 6.14 -6.85
C VAL A 289 6.30 5.92 -5.34
N PHE A 290 5.66 4.84 -4.90
CA PHE A 290 5.60 4.49 -3.49
C PHE A 290 6.53 3.31 -3.21
N ALA A 291 7.61 3.59 -2.50
CA ALA A 291 8.59 2.59 -2.10
C ALA A 291 9.24 2.99 -0.77
N PRO A 292 8.49 2.96 0.35
CA PRO A 292 8.99 3.42 1.64
C PRO A 292 10.22 2.63 2.09
N ILE A 293 11.20 3.36 2.66
CA ILE A 293 12.34 2.78 3.32
C ILE A 293 12.09 2.75 4.83
N ILE A 294 12.36 1.61 5.44
CA ILE A 294 12.10 1.32 6.85
C ILE A 294 13.42 0.89 7.47
N HIS A 295 13.73 1.45 8.64
CA HIS A 295 14.86 1.07 9.46
C HIS A 295 14.32 0.39 10.72
N THR A 296 14.77 -0.83 10.96
CA THR A 296 14.60 -1.56 12.23
C THR A 296 15.98 -1.75 12.86
N ASP A 297 16.03 -2.28 14.08
CA ASP A 297 17.30 -2.41 14.82
C ASP A 297 18.43 -3.09 14.01
N ASP A 298 18.10 -4.11 13.22
CA ASP A 298 19.08 -4.96 12.52
C ASP A 298 18.97 -4.90 11.00
N THR A 299 17.96 -4.20 10.44
CA THR A 299 17.64 -4.34 9.02
C THR A 299 17.08 -3.04 8.44
N ILE A 300 17.52 -2.73 7.23
CA ILE A 300 16.93 -1.69 6.40
C ILE A 300 16.12 -2.40 5.31
N ALA A 301 14.86 -2.02 5.15
CA ALA A 301 13.94 -2.61 4.19
C ALA A 301 13.36 -1.54 3.26
N ILE A 302 13.33 -1.82 1.95
CA ILE A 302 12.58 -1.01 0.98
C ILE A 302 11.42 -1.85 0.47
N ILE A 303 10.19 -1.40 0.69
CA ILE A 303 8.99 -2.04 0.15
C ILE A 303 8.63 -1.37 -1.16
N ASN A 304 9.18 -1.87 -2.26
CA ASN A 304 9.05 -1.30 -3.58
C ASN A 304 7.77 -1.80 -4.26
N TYR A 305 6.71 -0.98 -4.27
CA TYR A 305 5.43 -1.32 -4.89
C TYR A 305 5.53 -1.35 -6.42
N THR A 306 6.38 -0.50 -7.01
CA THR A 306 6.56 -0.39 -8.46
C THR A 306 7.11 -1.70 -9.04
N ASP A 307 8.15 -2.27 -8.42
CA ASP A 307 8.77 -3.52 -8.85
C ASP A 307 8.14 -4.75 -8.19
N SER A 308 7.13 -4.57 -7.32
CA SER A 308 6.52 -5.65 -6.52
C SER A 308 7.56 -6.43 -5.71
N LYS A 309 8.44 -5.72 -5.01
CA LYS A 309 9.64 -6.29 -4.40
C LYS A 309 9.90 -5.70 -3.01
N LEU A 310 10.24 -6.56 -2.06
CA LEU A 310 10.87 -6.19 -0.81
C LEU A 310 12.38 -6.36 -0.98
N GLU A 311 13.14 -5.33 -0.71
CA GLU A 311 14.60 -5.32 -0.74
C GLU A 311 15.12 -5.15 0.69
N LEU A 312 16.07 -6.00 1.09
CA LEU A 312 16.62 -6.01 2.44
C LEU A 312 18.12 -5.70 2.42
N TYR A 313 18.52 -4.87 3.36
CA TYR A 313 19.92 -4.45 3.56
C TYR A 313 20.28 -4.56 5.04
N ASP A 314 21.56 -4.74 5.33
CA ASP A 314 22.08 -4.60 6.69
C ASP A 314 22.19 -3.11 7.08
N THR A 315 22.57 -2.84 8.32
CA THR A 315 22.73 -1.46 8.85
C THR A 315 23.88 -0.68 8.20
N CYS A 316 24.78 -1.38 7.48
CA CYS A 316 25.85 -0.78 6.67
C CYS A 316 25.45 -0.66 5.17
N PHE A 317 24.16 -0.78 4.86
CA PHE A 317 23.59 -0.64 3.51
C PHE A 317 24.01 -1.73 2.50
N ASN A 318 24.58 -2.86 2.93
CA ASN A 318 24.86 -3.99 2.05
C ASN A 318 23.60 -4.81 1.81
N PRO A 319 23.32 -5.24 0.55
CA PRO A 319 22.14 -6.04 0.26
C PRO A 319 22.25 -7.43 0.89
N ILE A 320 21.24 -7.85 1.66
CA ILE A 320 21.16 -9.17 2.29
C ILE A 320 20.10 -10.08 1.66
N GLY A 321 19.15 -9.52 0.93
CA GLY A 321 18.15 -10.32 0.25
C GLY A 321 17.05 -9.54 -0.43
N SER A 322 16.19 -10.26 -1.12
CA SER A 322 14.97 -9.69 -1.68
C SER A 322 13.89 -10.76 -1.86
N SER A 323 12.63 -10.34 -1.70
CA SER A 323 11.46 -11.21 -1.83
C SER A 323 10.37 -10.51 -2.63
N PRO A 324 9.52 -11.23 -3.39
CA PRO A 324 8.39 -10.63 -4.07
C PRO A 324 7.32 -10.20 -3.05
N VAL A 325 6.63 -9.10 -3.35
CA VAL A 325 5.44 -8.65 -2.62
C VAL A 325 4.24 -8.59 -3.55
N TYR A 326 3.05 -8.92 -3.05
CA TYR A 326 1.84 -8.99 -3.86
C TYR A 326 0.62 -8.33 -3.18
N PHE A 327 0.70 -7.99 -1.91
CA PHE A 327 -0.41 -7.43 -1.15
C PHE A 327 -0.84 -6.05 -1.67
N GLN A 328 0.09 -5.27 -2.23
CA GLN A 328 -0.17 -3.96 -2.84
C GLN A 328 -1.04 -4.04 -4.10
N ASN A 329 -1.15 -5.21 -4.74
CA ASN A 329 -2.03 -5.40 -5.90
C ASN A 329 -3.52 -5.37 -5.51
N SER A 330 -3.84 -5.35 -4.23
CA SER A 330 -5.20 -5.15 -3.76
C SER A 330 -5.64 -3.71 -4.01
N LYS A 331 -6.76 -3.50 -4.68
CA LYS A 331 -7.37 -2.17 -4.90
C LYS A 331 -7.78 -1.44 -3.61
N PHE A 332 -7.60 -2.05 -2.46
CA PHE A 332 -7.91 -1.49 -1.15
C PHE A 332 -6.64 -1.20 -0.36
N CYS A 333 -5.46 -1.56 -0.88
CA CYS A 333 -4.19 -1.21 -0.28
C CYS A 333 -3.92 0.27 -0.49
N GLU A 334 -3.61 0.97 0.58
CA GLU A 334 -3.23 2.38 0.53
C GLU A 334 -1.70 2.51 0.43
N ASP A 335 -1.24 3.64 -0.08
CA ASP A 335 0.17 4.00 -0.08
C ASP A 335 0.57 4.49 1.34
N GLU A 336 0.35 3.61 2.31
CA GLU A 336 0.62 3.86 3.73
C GLU A 336 1.18 2.61 4.40
N ILE A 337 2.33 2.78 5.03
CA ILE A 337 2.97 1.77 5.86
C ILE A 337 3.12 2.31 7.28
N VAL A 338 2.70 1.53 8.26
CA VAL A 338 2.83 1.87 9.67
C VAL A 338 3.85 0.91 10.31
N VAL A 339 4.81 1.48 11.01
CA VAL A 339 5.87 0.72 11.69
C VAL A 339 5.66 0.81 13.20
N ASP A 340 5.82 -0.29 13.88
CA ASP A 340 5.92 -0.33 15.34
C ASP A 340 7.39 -0.18 15.72
N ASP A 341 7.81 1.03 16.05
CA ASP A 341 9.20 1.35 16.42
C ASP A 341 9.69 0.54 17.63
N SER A 342 8.79 0.01 18.46
CA SER A 342 9.14 -0.77 19.65
C SER A 342 9.43 -2.25 19.35
N THR A 343 8.88 -2.79 18.27
CA THR A 343 8.99 -4.21 17.91
C THR A 343 9.58 -4.46 16.53
N GLY A 344 9.78 -3.41 15.72
CA GLY A 344 10.22 -3.52 14.35
C GLY A 344 9.20 -4.13 13.39
N ARG A 345 7.96 -4.38 13.85
CA ARG A 345 6.90 -4.93 12.99
C ARG A 345 6.36 -3.87 12.04
N VAL A 346 6.05 -4.30 10.84
CA VAL A 346 5.62 -3.44 9.74
C VAL A 346 4.22 -3.83 9.29
N TYR A 347 3.37 -2.84 9.05
CA TYR A 347 1.98 -3.07 8.68
C TYR A 347 1.60 -2.25 7.44
N ALA A 348 0.98 -2.90 6.45
CA ALA A 348 0.33 -2.20 5.34
C ALA A 348 -1.14 -1.89 5.70
N VAL A 349 -1.60 -0.74 5.25
CA VAL A 349 -2.94 -0.22 5.50
C VAL A 349 -3.86 -0.54 4.34
N PHE A 350 -5.10 -0.93 4.64
CA PHE A 350 -6.16 -1.21 3.66
C PHE A 350 -7.42 -0.45 4.04
N VAL A 351 -8.02 0.24 3.07
CA VAL A 351 -9.28 0.96 3.27
C VAL A 351 -10.35 0.47 2.30
N ARG A 352 -11.46 0.00 2.84
CA ARG A 352 -12.62 -0.44 2.06
C ARG A 352 -13.89 0.22 2.54
N SER A 353 -14.46 1.12 1.74
CA SER A 353 -15.68 1.86 2.09
C SER A 353 -15.58 2.57 3.45
N GLY A 354 -14.43 3.18 3.72
CA GLY A 354 -14.13 3.90 4.97
C GLY A 354 -13.78 3.00 6.16
N ARG A 355 -13.79 1.68 6.00
CA ARG A 355 -13.31 0.75 7.03
C ARG A 355 -11.84 0.49 6.82
N THR A 356 -11.06 0.74 7.85
CA THR A 356 -9.62 0.52 7.85
C THR A 356 -9.29 -0.83 8.44
N SER A 357 -8.33 -1.49 7.81
CA SER A 357 -7.70 -2.71 8.30
C SER A 357 -6.19 -2.65 8.07
N VAL A 358 -5.44 -3.44 8.81
CA VAL A 358 -3.99 -3.55 8.66
C VAL A 358 -3.59 -5.01 8.49
N LYS A 359 -2.48 -5.25 7.76
CA LYS A 359 -1.84 -6.56 7.65
C LYS A 359 -0.38 -6.42 8.00
N GLU A 360 0.11 -7.27 8.87
CA GLU A 360 1.54 -7.37 9.14
C GLU A 360 2.29 -7.83 7.90
N ILE A 361 3.38 -7.19 7.57
CA ILE A 361 4.29 -7.57 6.47
C ILE A 361 5.50 -8.25 7.07
N PHE A 362 5.67 -9.53 6.75
CA PHE A 362 6.82 -10.29 7.21
C PHE A 362 8.05 -9.95 6.35
N LEU A 363 8.98 -9.17 6.90
CA LEU A 363 10.17 -8.70 6.18
C LEU A 363 11.08 -9.84 5.69
N ASN A 364 11.04 -11.01 6.33
CA ASN A 364 11.83 -12.18 5.90
C ASN A 364 11.31 -12.85 4.62
N SER A 365 10.05 -12.62 4.23
CA SER A 365 9.41 -13.31 3.11
C SER A 365 8.65 -12.40 2.15
N GLY A 366 8.37 -11.14 2.52
CA GLY A 366 7.53 -10.22 1.75
C GLY A 366 6.05 -10.57 1.76
N THR A 367 5.63 -11.57 2.55
CA THR A 367 4.23 -11.98 2.63
C THR A 367 3.46 -11.15 3.64
N ALA A 368 2.16 -10.98 3.39
CA ALA A 368 1.26 -10.31 4.33
C ALA A 368 0.55 -11.33 5.23
N GLY A 369 0.43 -11.00 6.50
CA GLY A 369 -0.32 -11.76 7.50
C GLY A 369 -1.84 -11.62 7.35
N MET A 370 -2.56 -12.06 8.38
CA MET A 370 -4.02 -11.94 8.43
C MET A 370 -4.44 -10.47 8.50
N GLU A 371 -5.59 -10.19 7.90
CA GLU A 371 -6.21 -8.87 7.94
C GLU A 371 -6.87 -8.62 9.30
N LEU A 372 -6.45 -7.56 9.98
CA LEU A 372 -6.99 -7.10 11.24
C LEU A 372 -7.80 -5.82 11.00
N SER A 373 -9.11 -5.93 11.02
CA SER A 373 -10.02 -4.80 10.79
C SER A 373 -10.32 -4.05 12.08
N ILE A 374 -10.42 -2.72 11.99
CA ILE A 374 -10.90 -1.86 13.09
C ILE A 374 -12.44 -1.95 13.11
N PRO A 375 -13.05 -2.59 14.12
CA PRO A 375 -14.49 -2.81 14.15
C PRO A 375 -15.23 -1.51 14.53
N ASN A 376 -16.32 -1.21 13.83
CA ASN A 376 -17.26 -0.11 14.15
C ASN A 376 -16.72 1.33 13.99
N PHE A 377 -15.49 1.51 13.50
CA PHE A 377 -14.91 2.82 13.22
C PHE A 377 -14.76 3.01 11.71
N HIS A 378 -15.15 4.17 11.20
CA HIS A 378 -15.02 4.52 9.80
C HIS A 378 -14.26 5.83 9.69
N TRP A 379 -13.36 5.90 8.69
CA TRP A 379 -12.56 7.10 8.45
C TRP A 379 -11.71 7.49 9.68
N VAL A 380 -11.00 6.51 10.20
CA VAL A 380 -9.98 6.73 11.23
C VAL A 380 -8.80 7.48 10.62
N ASP A 381 -8.10 8.26 11.42
CA ASP A 381 -6.94 8.99 10.96
C ASP A 381 -5.79 8.95 11.98
N ASN A 382 -4.61 9.42 11.56
CA ASN A 382 -3.39 9.48 12.35
C ASN A 382 -3.11 8.15 13.06
N MET A 383 -3.00 7.08 12.27
CA MET A 383 -2.71 5.75 12.80
C MET A 383 -1.22 5.59 13.14
N LYS A 384 -0.95 5.00 14.28
CA LYS A 384 0.40 4.62 14.71
C LYS A 384 0.34 3.26 15.40
N VAL A 385 1.40 2.48 15.29
CA VAL A 385 1.54 1.24 16.04
C VAL A 385 2.62 1.41 17.09
N HIS A 386 2.35 0.94 18.30
CA HIS A 386 3.28 0.97 19.40
C HIS A 386 3.00 -0.20 20.36
N ASN A 387 4.03 -0.98 20.71
CA ASN A 387 3.94 -2.15 21.59
C ASN A 387 2.82 -3.13 21.17
N ASN A 388 2.79 -3.53 19.90
CA ASN A 388 1.80 -4.44 19.30
C ASN A 388 0.34 -3.93 19.43
N ARG A 389 0.14 -2.64 19.50
CA ARG A 389 -1.19 -2.02 19.54
C ARG A 389 -1.30 -0.96 18.48
N LEU A 390 -2.39 -1.01 17.73
CA LEU A 390 -2.77 0.02 16.79
C LEU A 390 -3.50 1.14 17.55
N TYR A 391 -3.03 2.36 17.38
CA TYR A 391 -3.65 3.58 17.89
C TYR A 391 -4.15 4.40 16.73
N PHE A 392 -5.25 5.09 16.93
CA PHE A 392 -5.83 5.97 15.91
C PHE A 392 -6.70 7.06 16.53
N LEU A 393 -6.82 8.18 15.84
CA LEU A 393 -7.72 9.25 16.22
C LEU A 393 -9.09 9.05 15.55
N TYR A 394 -10.14 9.32 16.30
CA TYR A 394 -11.50 9.24 15.80
C TYR A 394 -12.42 10.26 16.51
N ARG A 395 -13.35 10.81 15.74
CA ARG A 395 -14.43 11.67 16.27
C ARG A 395 -15.76 10.99 15.99
N GLU A 396 -16.55 10.74 16.99
CA GLU A 396 -17.91 10.25 16.80
C GLU A 396 -18.78 11.30 16.08
N LYS A 397 -19.75 10.84 15.30
CA LYS A 397 -20.48 11.66 14.33
C LYS A 397 -21.40 12.74 14.90
N TYR A 398 -21.59 12.79 16.20
CA TYR A 398 -22.51 13.77 16.80
C TYR A 398 -21.78 15.07 17.13
N SER A 399 -22.34 16.18 16.66
CA SER A 399 -21.82 17.53 16.89
C SER A 399 -21.68 17.80 18.39
N GLY A 400 -20.46 17.84 18.87
CA GLY A 400 -20.12 18.06 20.27
C GLY A 400 -19.16 17.06 20.87
N ASP A 401 -18.94 15.92 20.19
CA ASP A 401 -17.96 14.94 20.65
C ASP A 401 -16.55 15.40 20.33
N LEU A 402 -15.67 15.26 21.30
CA LEU A 402 -14.25 15.56 21.15
C LEU A 402 -13.57 14.41 20.36
N ARG A 403 -12.61 14.77 19.53
CA ARG A 403 -11.75 13.79 18.89
C ARG A 403 -10.91 13.11 19.95
N ALA A 404 -10.90 11.80 19.97
CA ALA A 404 -10.29 11.01 21.01
C ALA A 404 -9.30 9.99 20.42
N LEU A 405 -8.36 9.56 21.25
CA LEU A 405 -7.43 8.49 20.91
C LEU A 405 -8.02 7.13 21.31
N PHE A 406 -8.01 6.23 20.36
CA PHE A 406 -8.43 4.84 20.53
C PHE A 406 -7.26 3.89 20.32
N ARG A 407 -7.32 2.71 20.89
CA ARG A 407 -6.36 1.65 20.67
C ARG A 407 -7.01 0.29 20.50
N MET A 408 -6.35 -0.58 19.72
CA MET A 408 -6.72 -1.98 19.52
C MET A 408 -5.46 -2.86 19.61
N SER A 409 -5.54 -4.03 20.23
CA SER A 409 -4.42 -5.01 20.21
C SER A 409 -4.27 -5.57 18.79
N LEU A 410 -3.02 -5.82 18.36
CA LEU A 410 -2.70 -6.49 17.11
C LEU A 410 -2.35 -7.99 17.31
N GLU A 411 -2.25 -8.44 18.58
CA GLU A 411 -2.01 -9.84 18.94
C GLU A 411 -3.30 -10.64 19.14
#